data_44a787e4244de983b49c792a61e77637
#
_entry.id   44a787e4244de983b49c792a61e77637
#
_cell.length_a   1.000
_cell.length_b   1.000
_cell.length_c   1.000
_cell.angle_alpha   90.00
_cell.angle_beta   90.00
_cell.angle_gamma   90.00
#
_symmetry.space_group_name_H-M   'P 1'
#
loop_
_entity.id
_entity.type
_entity.pdbx_description
1 polymer ?
#
loop_
_entity_poly.entity_id
_entity_poly.type
_entity_poly.pdbx_seq_one_letter_code
_entity_poly.pdbx_strand_id
1 'polypeptide(L)'
;MNPWINQVRLLGSLALQDLWHDRKVSLCIAASLVAVIAPLLLLFGLKHGVVSQLQDELLRDPRNLEVKMLSNGNYDSAWIERLRQLPETGFALGQTRSLNTQADLLMGMQRFVEGAEIIATEPGDPQLNLASLNPVGNQVILSASAAQRLQAKVGDSVQLRALRRLEGVNERGEITLTVLAVLDGARFGRAAGFVAPPLLLNLERFRDGYEVSAFGVATGKPLDNLQPLYARARVYARDIDQVAPLERWLNDQHIETSSRLADIDNVKAINHVLGLIFGVIAMAALIGCVASMVGAFLANIDRKRKSLAVLRLLGFKRRAVGGFVVLQALLLSLAGYVGGLGFYAVGSHLFDYLLGSSQATGTFVCHITVWHGLGALLLTFLVAALVAVIGAMRAINIQPAESLREL
;
A
#
# COMPACT_ATOMS: atom_id res chain seq x y z
N MET A 1 11.74 -37.90 33.91
CA MET A 1 12.08 -37.54 32.50
C MET A 1 11.25 -38.41 31.58
N ASN A 2 10.42 -37.79 30.71
CA ASN A 2 9.45 -38.52 29.89
C ASN A 2 10.19 -39.40 28.84
N PRO A 3 9.96 -40.72 28.79
CA PRO A 3 10.63 -41.62 27.83
C PRO A 3 10.41 -41.21 26.35
N TRP A 4 9.35 -40.50 26.10
CA TRP A 4 8.99 -39.97 24.77
C TRP A 4 9.96 -38.87 24.27
N ILE A 5 10.41 -37.99 25.16
CA ILE A 5 11.34 -36.90 24.84
C ILE A 5 12.72 -37.46 24.47
N ASN A 6 13.18 -38.50 25.20
CA ASN A 6 14.44 -39.17 24.92
C ASN A 6 14.41 -39.89 23.56
N GLN A 7 13.29 -40.53 23.21
CA GLN A 7 13.14 -41.18 21.90
C GLN A 7 13.16 -40.18 20.75
N VAL A 8 12.46 -39.05 20.88
CA VAL A 8 12.46 -37.98 19.85
C VAL A 8 13.85 -37.37 19.67
N ARG A 9 14.57 -37.13 20.79
CA ARG A 9 15.93 -36.58 20.73
C ARG A 9 16.92 -37.59 20.10
N LEU A 10 16.78 -38.87 20.39
CA LEU A 10 17.60 -39.93 19.80
C LEU A 10 17.31 -40.07 18.29
N LEU A 11 16.04 -40.07 17.88
CA LEU A 11 15.65 -40.12 16.48
C LEU A 11 16.13 -38.89 15.73
N GLY A 12 16.13 -37.69 16.36
CA GLY A 12 16.64 -36.43 15.80
C GLY A 12 18.15 -36.50 15.55
N SER A 13 18.94 -36.96 16.52
CA SER A 13 20.39 -37.09 16.34
C SER A 13 20.76 -38.13 15.29
N LEU A 14 20.04 -39.25 15.26
CA LEU A 14 20.23 -40.28 14.22
C LEU A 14 19.84 -39.76 12.81
N ALA A 15 18.75 -39.01 12.68
CA ALA A 15 18.34 -38.44 11.42
C ALA A 15 19.37 -37.43 10.91
N LEU A 16 19.93 -36.60 11.79
CA LEU A 16 20.94 -35.60 11.42
C LEU A 16 22.26 -36.27 10.99
N GLN A 17 22.71 -37.28 11.76
CA GLN A 17 23.92 -38.05 11.42
C GLN A 17 23.78 -38.81 10.10
N ASP A 18 22.61 -39.36 9.85
CA ASP A 18 22.31 -40.08 8.60
C ASP A 18 22.29 -39.15 7.38
N LEU A 19 21.70 -37.94 7.53
CA LEU A 19 21.76 -36.92 6.52
C LEU A 19 23.17 -36.41 6.22
N TRP A 20 24.03 -36.37 7.26
CA TRP A 20 25.42 -35.97 7.12
C TRP A 20 26.27 -37.09 6.48
N HIS A 21 25.98 -38.34 6.79
CA HIS A 21 26.64 -39.51 6.19
C HIS A 21 26.35 -39.56 4.67
N ASP A 22 25.07 -39.39 4.28
CA ASP A 22 24.60 -39.39 2.89
C ASP A 22 24.55 -37.96 2.28
N ARG A 23 25.53 -37.09 2.63
CA ARG A 23 25.53 -35.66 2.28
C ARG A 23 25.33 -35.40 0.78
N LYS A 24 25.82 -36.25 -0.11
CA LYS A 24 25.65 -36.08 -1.60
C LYS A 24 24.18 -36.15 -2.00
N VAL A 25 23.43 -37.08 -1.45
CA VAL A 25 22.01 -37.29 -1.77
C VAL A 25 21.16 -36.26 -1.04
N SER A 26 21.45 -35.98 0.22
CA SER A 26 20.79 -34.94 1.02
C SER A 26 20.92 -33.57 0.34
N LEU A 27 22.12 -33.24 -0.16
CA LEU A 27 22.40 -32.02 -0.88
C LEU A 27 21.67 -31.95 -2.23
N CYS A 28 21.56 -33.08 -2.94
CA CYS A 28 20.80 -33.15 -4.20
C CYS A 28 19.31 -32.91 -3.99
N ILE A 29 18.73 -33.50 -2.91
CA ILE A 29 17.32 -33.29 -2.55
C ILE A 29 17.09 -31.83 -2.10
N ALA A 30 17.98 -31.31 -1.24
CA ALA A 30 17.90 -29.90 -0.80
C ALA A 30 18.04 -28.93 -1.98
N ALA A 31 18.97 -29.17 -2.90
CA ALA A 31 19.14 -28.35 -4.11
C ALA A 31 17.89 -28.38 -5.02
N SER A 32 17.26 -29.55 -5.17
CA SER A 32 15.98 -29.68 -5.89
C SER A 32 14.87 -28.82 -5.24
N LEU A 33 14.80 -28.78 -3.91
CA LEU A 33 13.85 -27.92 -3.21
C LEU A 33 14.18 -26.44 -3.38
N VAL A 34 15.46 -26.05 -3.26
CA VAL A 34 15.91 -24.68 -3.51
C VAL A 34 15.54 -24.23 -4.93
N ALA A 35 15.75 -25.10 -5.93
CA ALA A 35 15.45 -24.79 -7.32
C ALA A 35 13.95 -24.48 -7.57
N VAL A 36 13.06 -24.94 -6.70
CA VAL A 36 11.62 -24.63 -6.77
C VAL A 36 11.27 -23.45 -5.87
N ILE A 37 11.74 -23.46 -4.62
CA ILE A 37 11.36 -22.46 -3.61
C ILE A 37 11.91 -21.08 -3.96
N ALA A 38 13.18 -21.00 -4.42
CA ALA A 38 13.82 -19.72 -4.69
C ALA A 38 13.14 -18.91 -5.80
N PRO A 39 12.84 -19.46 -6.99
CA PRO A 39 12.11 -18.74 -8.04
C PRO A 39 10.68 -18.34 -7.60
N LEU A 40 10.00 -19.21 -6.83
CA LEU A 40 8.66 -18.89 -6.35
C LEU A 40 8.66 -17.73 -5.35
N LEU A 41 9.62 -17.69 -4.42
CA LEU A 41 9.78 -16.57 -3.49
C LEU A 41 10.15 -15.27 -4.23
N LEU A 42 11.04 -15.33 -5.23
CA LEU A 42 11.41 -14.19 -6.06
C LEU A 42 10.22 -13.65 -6.85
N LEU A 43 9.48 -14.51 -7.53
CA LEU A 43 8.28 -14.13 -8.28
C LEU A 43 7.20 -13.53 -7.39
N PHE A 44 7.01 -14.11 -6.21
CA PHE A 44 6.06 -13.59 -5.22
C PHE A 44 6.50 -12.23 -4.69
N GLY A 45 7.79 -12.08 -4.35
CA GLY A 45 8.35 -10.81 -3.88
C GLY A 45 8.27 -9.72 -4.93
N LEU A 46 8.56 -10.06 -6.19
CA LEU A 46 8.45 -9.15 -7.32
C LEU A 46 6.99 -8.72 -7.54
N LYS A 47 6.05 -9.68 -7.58
CA LYS A 47 4.62 -9.36 -7.69
C LYS A 47 4.16 -8.43 -6.58
N HIS A 48 4.47 -8.78 -5.33
CA HIS A 48 4.05 -8.01 -4.17
C HIS A 48 4.68 -6.62 -4.17
N GLY A 49 5.98 -6.51 -4.48
CA GLY A 49 6.69 -5.25 -4.57
C GLY A 49 6.14 -4.32 -5.65
N VAL A 50 5.94 -4.81 -6.88
CA VAL A 50 5.38 -4.01 -7.97
C VAL A 50 3.96 -3.54 -7.65
N VAL A 51 3.10 -4.42 -7.15
CA VAL A 51 1.72 -4.06 -6.82
C VAL A 51 1.67 -3.05 -5.68
N SER A 52 2.46 -3.25 -4.61
CA SER A 52 2.54 -2.30 -3.50
C SER A 52 3.03 -0.93 -3.97
N GLN A 53 4.06 -0.90 -4.82
CA GLN A 53 4.59 0.34 -5.35
C GLN A 53 3.56 1.11 -6.19
N LEU A 54 2.84 0.41 -7.09
CA LEU A 54 1.77 1.03 -7.88
C LEU A 54 0.63 1.55 -7.01
N GLN A 55 0.26 0.83 -5.96
CA GLN A 55 -0.75 1.28 -5.00
C GLN A 55 -0.26 2.48 -4.18
N ASP A 56 0.98 2.46 -3.71
CA ASP A 56 1.58 3.58 -2.99
C ASP A 56 1.70 4.83 -3.86
N GLU A 57 2.03 4.68 -5.14
CA GLU A 57 2.09 5.79 -6.10
C GLU A 57 0.70 6.39 -6.33
N LEU A 58 -0.33 5.54 -6.45
CA LEU A 58 -1.72 6.02 -6.53
C LEU A 58 -2.15 6.75 -5.26
N LEU A 59 -1.76 6.28 -4.07
CA LEU A 59 -2.12 6.91 -2.79
C LEU A 59 -1.33 8.19 -2.51
N ARG A 60 -0.12 8.33 -3.06
CA ARG A 60 0.71 9.54 -2.87
C ARG A 60 0.15 10.76 -3.57
N ASP A 61 -0.54 10.61 -4.70
CA ASP A 61 -1.21 11.71 -5.36
C ASP A 61 -2.67 11.82 -4.89
N PRO A 62 -3.02 12.81 -4.06
CA PRO A 62 -4.38 12.99 -3.55
C PRO A 62 -5.44 13.08 -4.66
N ARG A 63 -5.04 13.51 -5.88
CA ARG A 63 -5.94 13.62 -7.02
C ARG A 63 -6.51 12.28 -7.46
N ASN A 64 -5.89 11.16 -7.09
CA ASN A 64 -6.41 9.83 -7.40
C ASN A 64 -7.61 9.44 -6.55
N LEU A 65 -7.74 10.04 -5.36
CA LEU A 65 -8.91 9.86 -4.49
C LEU A 65 -10.00 10.91 -4.75
N GLU A 66 -9.72 11.94 -5.55
CA GLU A 66 -10.66 13.02 -5.83
C GLU A 66 -11.75 12.57 -6.80
N VAL A 67 -13.01 12.77 -6.41
CA VAL A 67 -14.18 12.65 -7.29
C VAL A 67 -14.67 14.06 -7.59
N LYS A 68 -14.36 14.55 -8.78
CA LYS A 68 -14.70 15.91 -9.21
C LYS A 68 -16.16 15.96 -9.66
N MET A 69 -16.93 16.86 -9.10
CA MET A 69 -18.25 17.21 -9.59
C MET A 69 -18.11 18.11 -10.82
N LEU A 70 -18.66 17.72 -11.96
CA LEU A 70 -18.59 18.49 -13.21
C LEU A 70 -19.76 19.48 -13.34
N SER A 71 -20.94 19.10 -12.87
CA SER A 71 -22.12 19.94 -12.85
C SER A 71 -22.12 20.91 -11.67
N ASN A 72 -22.70 22.09 -11.88
CA ASN A 72 -22.99 23.03 -10.79
C ASN A 72 -24.42 22.78 -10.29
N GLY A 73 -24.58 22.88 -8.99
CA GLY A 73 -25.87 22.80 -8.30
C GLY A 73 -26.07 23.92 -7.29
N ASN A 74 -27.13 23.82 -6.51
CA ASN A 74 -27.39 24.67 -5.36
C ASN A 74 -27.49 23.77 -4.13
N TYR A 75 -26.31 23.37 -3.62
CA TYR A 75 -26.24 22.46 -2.47
C TYR A 75 -26.23 23.27 -1.18
N ASP A 76 -27.02 22.86 -0.21
CA ASP A 76 -27.05 23.45 1.12
C ASP A 76 -25.98 22.82 2.04
N SER A 77 -25.79 23.40 3.21
CA SER A 77 -24.86 22.89 4.21
C SER A 77 -25.23 21.49 4.71
N ALA A 78 -26.56 21.17 4.73
CA ALA A 78 -27.05 19.86 5.14
C ALA A 78 -26.68 18.77 4.15
N TRP A 79 -26.69 19.10 2.85
CA TRP A 79 -26.25 18.17 1.79
C TRP A 79 -24.74 17.89 1.91
N ILE A 80 -23.90 18.94 2.14
CA ILE A 80 -22.46 18.77 2.35
C ILE A 80 -22.19 17.88 3.58
N GLU A 81 -22.96 18.07 4.64
CA GLU A 81 -22.79 17.27 5.85
C GLU A 81 -23.19 15.80 5.64
N ARG A 82 -24.29 15.55 4.90
CA ARG A 82 -24.64 14.17 4.49
C ARG A 82 -23.52 13.52 3.67
N LEU A 83 -22.91 14.28 2.74
CA LEU A 83 -21.80 13.79 1.94
C LEU A 83 -20.57 13.43 2.81
N ARG A 84 -20.30 14.22 3.88
CA ARG A 84 -19.22 13.94 4.85
C ARG A 84 -19.46 12.67 5.65
N GLN A 85 -20.70 12.37 5.97
CA GLN A 85 -21.07 11.22 6.80
C GLN A 85 -21.09 9.90 6.04
N LEU A 86 -20.93 9.91 4.72
CA LEU A 86 -20.84 8.67 3.95
C LEU A 86 -19.58 7.88 4.33
N PRO A 87 -19.70 6.56 4.51
CA PRO A 87 -18.56 5.71 4.82
C PRO A 87 -17.48 5.73 3.72
N GLU A 88 -17.86 6.00 2.49
CA GLU A 88 -17.01 6.12 1.31
C GLU A 88 -16.19 7.42 1.29
N THR A 89 -16.69 8.47 1.97
CA THR A 89 -16.06 9.79 1.97
C THR A 89 -14.95 9.89 3.00
N GLY A 90 -13.76 10.26 2.53
CA GLY A 90 -12.63 10.61 3.39
C GLY A 90 -12.59 12.09 3.74
N PHE A 91 -12.94 12.95 2.78
CA PHE A 91 -13.00 14.39 2.95
C PHE A 91 -14.02 15.02 2.00
N ALA A 92 -14.81 15.98 2.47
CA ALA A 92 -15.71 16.76 1.63
C ALA A 92 -15.79 18.22 2.13
N LEU A 93 -15.65 19.16 1.19
CA LEU A 93 -15.73 20.59 1.47
C LEU A 93 -16.56 21.29 0.39
N GLY A 94 -17.59 22.05 0.79
CA GLY A 94 -18.41 22.84 -0.10
C GLY A 94 -17.62 23.95 -0.78
N GLN A 95 -17.83 24.13 -2.09
CA GLN A 95 -17.29 25.21 -2.91
C GLN A 95 -18.45 26.09 -3.38
N THR A 96 -18.43 27.34 -2.99
CA THR A 96 -19.47 28.32 -3.37
C THR A 96 -19.40 28.66 -4.86
N ARG A 97 -18.26 28.50 -5.49
CA ARG A 97 -18.00 28.76 -6.93
C ARG A 97 -17.36 27.57 -7.61
N SER A 98 -17.62 27.46 -8.90
CA SER A 98 -17.01 26.41 -9.74
C SER A 98 -15.53 26.66 -10.05
N LEU A 99 -15.08 27.91 -9.99
CA LEU A 99 -13.68 28.31 -10.16
C LEU A 99 -13.16 28.87 -8.85
N ASN A 100 -11.88 28.64 -8.58
CA ASN A 100 -11.23 29.20 -7.41
C ASN A 100 -11.24 30.72 -7.45
N THR A 101 -11.60 31.33 -6.35
CA THR A 101 -11.56 32.80 -6.19
C THR A 101 -10.11 33.25 -6.18
N GLN A 102 -9.81 34.33 -6.91
CA GLN A 102 -8.46 34.88 -7.01
C GLN A 102 -8.39 36.18 -6.17
N ALA A 103 -7.24 36.43 -5.56
CA ALA A 103 -6.93 37.68 -4.90
C ALA A 103 -5.43 37.95 -4.96
N ASP A 104 -5.03 39.21 -4.73
CA ASP A 104 -3.61 39.54 -4.70
C ASP A 104 -3.05 39.31 -3.30
N LEU A 105 -1.86 38.72 -3.24
CA LEU A 105 -1.11 38.54 -2.01
C LEU A 105 0.11 39.48 -2.03
N LEU A 106 0.29 40.27 -0.97
CA LEU A 106 1.33 41.28 -0.90
C LEU A 106 2.12 41.14 0.40
N MET A 107 3.41 41.40 0.31
CA MET A 107 4.31 41.49 1.47
C MET A 107 5.20 42.72 1.32
N GLY A 108 4.77 43.86 1.88
CA GLY A 108 5.37 45.15 1.62
C GLY A 108 5.10 45.68 0.21
N MET A 109 5.86 46.69 -0.24
CA MET A 109 5.59 47.37 -1.52
C MET A 109 6.15 46.67 -2.77
N GLN A 110 7.12 45.77 -2.62
CA GLN A 110 7.85 45.20 -3.77
C GLN A 110 7.59 43.72 -4.03
N ARG A 111 7.01 43.03 -3.06
CA ARG A 111 6.75 41.58 -3.15
C ARG A 111 5.28 41.33 -3.23
N PHE A 112 4.81 40.88 -4.38
CA PHE A 112 3.40 40.61 -4.62
C PHE A 112 3.20 39.42 -5.54
N VAL A 113 2.04 38.79 -5.42
CA VAL A 113 1.53 37.76 -6.29
C VAL A 113 0.15 38.20 -6.74
N GLU A 114 0.03 38.58 -7.99
CA GLU A 114 -1.25 38.99 -8.59
C GLU A 114 -2.06 37.73 -8.93
N GLY A 115 -3.36 37.77 -8.64
CA GLY A 115 -4.30 36.72 -9.00
C GLY A 115 -4.01 35.35 -8.36
N ALA A 116 -3.45 35.32 -7.14
CA ALA A 116 -3.27 34.07 -6.42
C ALA A 116 -4.62 33.37 -6.18
N GLU A 117 -4.67 32.07 -6.37
CA GLU A 117 -5.86 31.27 -6.05
C GLU A 117 -6.08 31.21 -4.54
N ILE A 118 -7.26 31.57 -4.06
CA ILE A 118 -7.64 31.44 -2.66
C ILE A 118 -8.57 30.26 -2.53
N ILE A 119 -8.13 29.27 -1.76
CA ILE A 119 -8.78 27.96 -1.69
C ILE A 119 -9.17 27.70 -0.24
N ALA A 120 -10.44 27.34 -0.01
CA ALA A 120 -10.86 26.93 1.32
C ALA A 120 -10.27 25.59 1.68
N THR A 121 -9.90 25.44 2.96
CA THR A 121 -9.38 24.17 3.49
C THR A 121 -9.86 23.96 4.93
N GLU A 122 -9.97 22.69 5.31
CA GLU A 122 -10.33 22.23 6.66
C GLU A 122 -9.37 21.11 7.10
N PRO A 123 -9.37 20.73 8.39
CA PRO A 123 -8.58 19.61 8.88
C PRO A 123 -8.85 18.32 8.08
N GLY A 124 -7.78 17.58 7.76
CA GLY A 124 -7.89 16.35 6.99
C GLY A 124 -7.94 16.54 5.47
N ASP A 125 -7.71 17.76 4.96
CA ASP A 125 -7.61 18.01 3.53
C ASP A 125 -6.44 17.22 2.91
N PRO A 126 -6.71 16.27 1.99
CA PRO A 126 -5.67 15.44 1.38
C PRO A 126 -4.65 16.23 0.58
N GLN A 127 -5.02 17.39 0.00
CA GLN A 127 -4.08 18.25 -0.73
C GLN A 127 -2.97 18.79 0.16
N LEU A 128 -3.28 19.06 1.44
CA LEU A 128 -2.31 19.62 2.35
C LEU A 128 -1.40 18.56 2.97
N ASN A 129 -1.92 17.34 3.16
CA ASN A 129 -1.28 16.23 3.92
C ASN A 129 -0.72 16.67 5.29
N LEU A 130 -1.33 17.68 5.86
CA LEU A 130 -0.95 18.28 7.12
C LEU A 130 -2.14 18.08 8.05
N ALA A 131 -2.34 16.83 8.48
CA ALA A 131 -3.50 16.44 9.31
C ALA A 131 -3.70 17.30 10.59
N SER A 132 -2.64 17.99 11.02
CA SER A 132 -2.64 18.83 12.21
C SER A 132 -2.75 20.33 11.93
N LEU A 133 -2.61 20.79 10.67
CA LEU A 133 -2.64 22.22 10.36
C LEU A 133 -4.04 22.63 9.87
N ASN A 134 -4.69 23.45 10.67
CA ASN A 134 -5.98 24.05 10.37
C ASN A 134 -5.83 25.57 10.41
N PRO A 135 -5.90 26.28 9.29
CA PRO A 135 -5.92 27.73 9.32
C PRO A 135 -7.23 28.22 9.97
N VAL A 136 -7.12 28.99 11.02
CA VAL A 136 -8.26 29.57 11.77
C VAL A 136 -8.21 31.09 11.66
N GLY A 137 -9.35 31.70 11.43
CA GLY A 137 -9.45 33.17 11.35
C GLY A 137 -8.60 33.72 10.19
N ASN A 138 -7.65 34.57 10.51
CA ASN A 138 -6.79 35.27 9.55
C ASN A 138 -5.45 34.54 9.32
N GLN A 139 -5.48 33.23 9.24
CA GLN A 139 -4.30 32.42 8.91
C GLN A 139 -4.38 31.90 7.49
N VAL A 140 -3.20 31.75 6.86
CA VAL A 140 -3.05 31.24 5.48
C VAL A 140 -1.93 30.23 5.42
N ILE A 141 -2.15 29.18 4.63
CA ILE A 141 -1.10 28.26 4.20
C ILE A 141 -0.75 28.63 2.77
N LEU A 142 0.49 28.95 2.49
CA LEU A 142 0.93 29.37 1.15
C LEU A 142 1.41 28.16 0.33
N SER A 143 1.13 28.15 -0.98
CA SER A 143 1.85 27.25 -1.90
C SER A 143 3.32 27.63 -2.00
N ALA A 144 4.19 26.68 -2.35
CA ALA A 144 5.62 26.96 -2.55
C ALA A 144 5.85 28.10 -3.55
N SER A 145 5.09 28.13 -4.65
CA SER A 145 5.18 29.17 -5.68
C SER A 145 4.80 30.56 -5.13
N ALA A 146 3.75 30.66 -4.33
CA ALA A 146 3.35 31.92 -3.70
C ALA A 146 4.38 32.36 -2.65
N ALA A 147 4.82 31.45 -1.77
CA ALA A 147 5.82 31.74 -0.75
C ALA A 147 7.16 32.21 -1.35
N GLN A 148 7.61 31.56 -2.44
CA GLN A 148 8.87 31.93 -3.11
C GLN A 148 8.80 33.34 -3.74
N ARG A 149 7.68 33.68 -4.40
CA ARG A 149 7.49 35.03 -5.00
C ARG A 149 7.39 36.11 -3.94
N LEU A 150 6.72 35.83 -2.83
CA LEU A 150 6.60 36.74 -1.69
C LEU A 150 7.86 36.75 -0.81
N GLN A 151 8.73 35.75 -0.94
CA GLN A 151 9.83 35.47 -0.01
C GLN A 151 9.33 35.32 1.43
N ALA A 152 8.12 34.80 1.58
CA ALA A 152 7.43 34.64 2.87
C ALA A 152 7.85 33.37 3.57
N LYS A 153 7.96 33.46 4.89
CA LYS A 153 8.26 32.34 5.80
C LYS A 153 7.08 32.12 6.75
N VAL A 154 7.10 31.01 7.44
CA VAL A 154 6.12 30.71 8.49
C VAL A 154 6.22 31.78 9.59
N GLY A 155 5.09 32.31 9.99
CA GLY A 155 4.97 33.41 10.98
C GLY A 155 4.93 34.81 10.37
N ASP A 156 5.25 34.99 9.09
CA ASP A 156 5.20 36.30 8.43
C ASP A 156 3.75 36.77 8.22
N SER A 157 3.59 38.10 8.12
CA SER A 157 2.31 38.74 7.79
C SER A 157 2.23 39.03 6.31
N VAL A 158 1.18 38.56 5.65
CA VAL A 158 0.87 38.76 4.23
C VAL A 158 -0.48 39.47 4.13
N GLN A 159 -0.55 40.49 3.30
CA GLN A 159 -1.83 41.18 3.00
C GLN A 159 -2.53 40.48 1.84
N LEU A 160 -3.79 40.12 2.05
CA LEU A 160 -4.68 39.68 0.99
C LEU A 160 -5.48 40.90 0.55
N ARG A 161 -5.43 41.20 -0.76
CA ARG A 161 -6.12 42.34 -1.36
C ARG A 161 -7.14 41.82 -2.37
N ALA A 162 -8.38 42.28 -2.21
CA ALA A 162 -9.46 42.04 -3.14
C ALA A 162 -9.91 43.34 -3.79
N LEU A 163 -10.19 43.30 -5.08
CA LEU A 163 -10.72 44.40 -5.82
C LEU A 163 -12.17 44.10 -6.21
N ARG A 164 -13.04 45.08 -6.10
CA ARG A 164 -14.41 45.05 -6.65
C ARG A 164 -14.77 46.38 -7.28
N ARG A 165 -15.76 46.36 -8.17
CA ARG A 165 -16.37 47.55 -8.72
C ARG A 165 -17.82 47.60 -8.25
N LEU A 166 -18.14 48.60 -7.44
CA LEU A 166 -19.47 48.83 -6.91
C LEU A 166 -19.98 50.19 -7.41
N GLU A 167 -21.15 50.23 -8.09
CA GLU A 167 -21.76 51.43 -8.64
C GLU A 167 -20.81 52.34 -9.46
N GLY A 168 -19.87 51.70 -10.18
CA GLY A 168 -18.89 52.39 -10.99
C GLY A 168 -17.60 52.82 -10.27
N VAL A 169 -17.56 52.71 -8.95
CA VAL A 169 -16.39 53.02 -8.12
C VAL A 169 -15.56 51.75 -7.88
N ASN A 170 -14.24 51.85 -8.08
CA ASN A 170 -13.32 50.76 -7.72
C ASN A 170 -13.03 50.82 -6.23
N GLU A 171 -13.39 49.78 -5.54
CA GLU A 171 -13.12 49.61 -4.11
C GLU A 171 -12.07 48.51 -3.88
N ARG A 172 -11.29 48.73 -2.85
CA ARG A 172 -10.20 47.82 -2.42
C ARG A 172 -10.44 47.39 -1.00
N GLY A 173 -10.59 46.06 -0.80
CA GLY A 173 -10.63 45.47 0.50
C GLY A 173 -9.29 44.80 0.81
N GLU A 174 -8.80 44.98 2.03
CA GLU A 174 -7.52 44.40 2.47
C GLU A 174 -7.68 43.71 3.82
N ILE A 175 -7.04 42.56 3.97
CA ILE A 175 -6.97 41.84 5.25
C ILE A 175 -5.57 41.30 5.45
N THR A 176 -5.05 41.43 6.65
CA THR A 176 -3.75 40.87 7.03
C THR A 176 -3.89 39.43 7.46
N LEU A 177 -3.11 38.54 6.86
CA LEU A 177 -3.08 37.12 7.14
C LEU A 177 -1.72 36.73 7.71
N THR A 178 -1.67 35.80 8.65
CA THR A 178 -0.44 35.23 9.19
C THR A 178 -0.15 33.91 8.48
N VAL A 179 1.06 33.71 7.99
CA VAL A 179 1.49 32.47 7.33
C VAL A 179 1.64 31.36 8.36
N LEU A 180 0.75 30.37 8.31
CA LEU A 180 0.76 29.21 9.21
C LEU A 180 1.77 28.15 8.74
N ALA A 181 1.84 27.91 7.42
CA ALA A 181 2.74 26.94 6.81
C ALA A 181 2.99 27.27 5.33
N VAL A 182 4.01 26.63 4.76
CA VAL A 182 4.31 26.65 3.33
C VAL A 182 4.28 25.22 2.82
N LEU A 183 3.48 24.97 1.76
CA LEU A 183 3.36 23.65 1.14
C LEU A 183 4.58 23.34 0.30
N ASP A 184 4.89 22.04 0.18
CA ASP A 184 5.88 21.55 -0.78
C ASP A 184 5.39 21.78 -2.23
N GLY A 185 6.32 22.18 -3.11
CA GLY A 185 6.04 22.46 -4.52
C GLY A 185 5.49 21.30 -5.33
N ALA A 186 5.79 20.06 -4.92
CA ALA A 186 5.27 18.86 -5.54
C ALA A 186 3.74 18.71 -5.38
N ARG A 187 3.14 19.32 -4.36
CA ARG A 187 1.71 19.18 -4.06
C ARG A 187 0.82 20.16 -4.80
N PHE A 188 1.26 21.40 -4.92
CA PHE A 188 0.50 22.44 -5.60
C PHE A 188 1.45 23.39 -6.35
N GLY A 189 1.42 23.34 -7.68
CA GLY A 189 2.39 24.04 -8.52
C GLY A 189 2.04 25.52 -8.82
N ARG A 190 0.76 25.93 -8.61
CA ARG A 190 0.32 27.30 -8.87
C ARG A 190 0.45 28.16 -7.62
N ALA A 191 0.45 29.48 -7.82
CA ALA A 191 0.44 30.41 -6.70
C ALA A 191 -0.93 30.41 -6.01
N ALA A 192 -0.99 29.99 -4.76
CA ALA A 192 -2.23 29.89 -4.00
C ALA A 192 -2.02 30.18 -2.50
N GLY A 193 -3.13 30.59 -1.85
CA GLY A 193 -3.28 30.66 -0.42
C GLY A 193 -4.45 29.79 0.04
N PHE A 194 -4.20 28.87 0.96
CA PHE A 194 -5.24 28.04 1.57
C PHE A 194 -5.70 28.68 2.88
N VAL A 195 -7.00 28.91 2.98
CA VAL A 195 -7.61 29.68 4.08
C VAL A 195 -8.80 28.94 4.67
N ALA A 196 -9.23 29.36 5.87
CA ALA A 196 -10.46 28.86 6.47
C ALA A 196 -11.68 29.18 5.60
N PRO A 197 -12.71 28.31 5.53
CA PRO A 197 -13.90 28.53 4.70
C PRO A 197 -14.63 29.84 4.99
N PRO A 198 -14.77 30.33 6.24
CA PRO A 198 -15.40 31.61 6.51
C PRO A 198 -14.66 32.79 5.90
N LEU A 199 -13.32 32.74 5.81
CA LEU A 199 -12.54 33.82 5.17
C LEU A 199 -12.77 33.86 3.68
N LEU A 200 -12.77 32.70 3.00
CA LEU A 200 -13.09 32.63 1.56
C LEU A 200 -14.51 33.13 1.29
N LEU A 201 -15.48 32.72 2.09
CA LEU A 201 -16.86 33.16 1.96
C LEU A 201 -16.97 34.70 2.11
N ASN A 202 -16.27 35.29 3.06
CA ASN A 202 -16.22 36.73 3.23
C ASN A 202 -15.57 37.45 2.03
N LEU A 203 -14.50 36.88 1.45
CA LEU A 203 -13.86 37.37 0.25
C LEU A 203 -14.83 37.38 -0.95
N GLU A 204 -15.59 36.33 -1.12
CA GLU A 204 -16.56 36.18 -2.21
C GLU A 204 -17.75 37.15 -2.03
N ARG A 205 -18.27 37.26 -0.81
CA ARG A 205 -19.34 38.22 -0.45
C ARG A 205 -18.89 39.66 -0.69
N PHE A 206 -17.66 40.00 -0.33
CA PHE A 206 -17.10 41.30 -0.66
C PHE A 206 -17.13 41.55 -2.16
N ARG A 207 -16.66 40.59 -2.97
CA ARG A 207 -16.65 40.73 -4.45
C ARG A 207 -18.06 40.80 -5.06
N ASP A 208 -19.05 40.19 -4.43
CA ASP A 208 -20.46 40.21 -4.85
C ASP A 208 -21.21 41.49 -4.43
N GLY A 209 -20.49 42.43 -3.80
CA GLY A 209 -21.03 43.74 -3.44
C GLY A 209 -21.66 43.82 -2.05
N TYR A 210 -21.44 42.84 -1.20
CA TYR A 210 -21.89 42.90 0.18
C TYR A 210 -20.90 43.69 1.08
N GLU A 211 -21.44 44.29 2.13
CA GLU A 211 -20.63 44.90 3.17
C GLU A 211 -19.94 43.82 4.01
N VAL A 212 -18.61 43.82 4.04
CA VAL A 212 -17.81 42.89 4.84
C VAL A 212 -16.80 43.70 5.63
N SER A 213 -17.11 43.97 6.89
CA SER A 213 -16.28 44.79 7.79
C SER A 213 -14.84 44.26 7.94
N ALA A 214 -14.63 42.94 7.82
CA ALA A 214 -13.32 42.31 7.88
C ALA A 214 -12.34 42.82 6.80
N PHE A 215 -12.81 43.36 5.69
CA PHE A 215 -11.99 43.94 4.62
C PHE A 215 -11.81 45.46 4.72
N GLY A 216 -12.26 46.07 5.83
CA GLY A 216 -12.07 47.52 6.08
C GLY A 216 -12.94 48.44 5.22
N VAL A 217 -13.95 47.90 4.54
CA VAL A 217 -14.86 48.64 3.68
C VAL A 217 -16.28 48.53 4.20
N ALA A 218 -16.90 49.68 4.46
CA ALA A 218 -18.25 49.80 5.01
C ALA A 218 -19.34 50.09 3.98
N THR A 219 -19.05 49.85 2.72
CA THR A 219 -19.98 50.04 1.59
C THR A 219 -20.52 48.69 1.10
N GLY A 220 -21.73 48.66 0.58
CA GLY A 220 -22.32 47.46 -0.02
C GLY A 220 -23.69 47.13 0.54
N LYS A 221 -24.23 46.01 0.07
CA LYS A 221 -25.51 45.48 0.57
C LYS A 221 -25.31 44.89 1.97
N PRO A 222 -26.27 45.08 2.92
CA PRO A 222 -26.16 44.48 4.21
C PRO A 222 -26.11 42.96 4.10
N LEU A 223 -25.32 42.34 4.97
CA LEU A 223 -25.22 40.89 5.13
C LEU A 223 -26.45 40.41 5.92
N ASP A 224 -27.56 40.16 5.23
CA ASP A 224 -28.66 39.41 5.83
C ASP A 224 -28.22 37.94 6.06
N ASN A 225 -28.93 37.20 6.93
CA ASN A 225 -28.65 35.83 7.32
C ASN A 225 -28.70 34.83 6.14
N LEU A 226 -27.97 35.12 5.07
CA LEU A 226 -27.88 34.27 3.88
C LEU A 226 -27.07 33.01 4.20
N GLN A 227 -27.76 31.89 4.25
CA GLN A 227 -27.12 30.58 4.27
C GLN A 227 -26.30 30.42 2.97
N PRO A 228 -25.04 29.97 3.07
CA PRO A 228 -24.23 29.74 1.88
C PRO A 228 -24.81 28.61 1.06
N LEU A 229 -24.98 28.83 -0.23
CA LEU A 229 -25.24 27.79 -1.21
C LEU A 229 -23.94 27.44 -1.90
N TYR A 230 -23.72 26.15 -2.06
CA TYR A 230 -22.50 25.61 -2.68
C TYR A 230 -22.80 25.17 -4.11
N ALA A 231 -21.98 25.64 -5.04
CA ALA A 231 -22.08 25.22 -6.42
C ALA A 231 -21.60 23.77 -6.63
N ARG A 232 -20.62 23.38 -5.85
CA ARG A 232 -19.98 22.04 -5.89
C ARG A 232 -19.47 21.65 -4.49
N ALA A 233 -19.01 20.41 -4.37
CA ALA A 233 -18.14 19.99 -3.29
C ALA A 233 -16.82 19.49 -3.86
N ARG A 234 -15.73 19.78 -3.16
CA ARG A 234 -14.45 19.10 -3.34
C ARG A 234 -14.47 17.86 -2.47
N VAL A 235 -14.46 16.69 -3.13
CA VAL A 235 -14.72 15.41 -2.48
C VAL A 235 -13.57 14.46 -2.75
N TYR A 236 -13.12 13.79 -1.69
CA TYR A 236 -12.12 12.73 -1.76
C TYR A 236 -12.68 11.47 -1.14
N ALA A 237 -12.48 10.35 -1.81
CA ALA A 237 -12.79 9.05 -1.23
C ALA A 237 -11.83 8.73 -0.06
N ARG A 238 -12.27 7.84 0.83
CA ARG A 238 -11.48 7.43 1.99
C ARG A 238 -10.26 6.61 1.57
N ASP A 239 -10.42 5.77 0.56
CA ASP A 239 -9.38 4.94 -0.04
C ASP A 239 -9.69 4.69 -1.53
N ILE A 240 -8.77 4.00 -2.22
CA ILE A 240 -8.89 3.71 -3.65
C ILE A 240 -10.13 2.85 -3.97
N ASP A 241 -10.52 1.96 -3.06
CA ASP A 241 -11.67 1.07 -3.28
C ASP A 241 -13.00 1.80 -3.12
N GLN A 242 -13.01 2.92 -2.41
CA GLN A 242 -14.20 3.74 -2.18
C GLN A 242 -14.45 4.80 -3.27
N VAL A 243 -13.50 5.00 -4.21
CA VAL A 243 -13.69 5.96 -5.33
C VAL A 243 -14.89 5.57 -6.18
N ALA A 244 -15.00 4.31 -6.60
CA ALA A 244 -16.09 3.83 -7.43
C ALA A 244 -17.47 3.85 -6.74
N PRO A 245 -17.62 3.43 -5.45
CA PRO A 245 -18.86 3.60 -4.72
C PRO A 245 -19.28 5.06 -4.54
N LEU A 246 -18.33 5.95 -4.21
CA LEU A 246 -18.58 7.38 -4.03
C LEU A 246 -19.04 8.04 -5.34
N GLU A 247 -18.38 7.72 -6.46
CA GLU A 247 -18.76 8.19 -7.79
C GLU A 247 -20.17 7.72 -8.16
N ARG A 248 -20.51 6.46 -7.91
CA ARG A 248 -21.86 5.92 -8.12
C ARG A 248 -22.91 6.66 -7.30
N TRP A 249 -22.63 6.90 -6.01
CA TRP A 249 -23.56 7.63 -5.15
C TRP A 249 -23.86 9.04 -5.66
N LEU A 250 -22.85 9.76 -6.18
CA LEU A 250 -23.02 11.08 -6.79
C LEU A 250 -23.82 10.99 -8.11
N ASN A 251 -23.51 10.01 -8.96
CA ASN A 251 -24.18 9.81 -10.24
C ASN A 251 -25.66 9.41 -10.05
N ASP A 252 -25.98 8.64 -9.00
CA ASP A 252 -27.37 8.29 -8.64
C ASP A 252 -28.20 9.53 -8.27
N GLN A 253 -27.53 10.59 -7.81
CA GLN A 253 -28.15 11.90 -7.58
C GLN A 253 -28.12 12.82 -8.81
N HIS A 254 -27.86 12.28 -10.00
CA HIS A 254 -27.78 13.00 -11.26
C HIS A 254 -26.68 14.08 -11.28
N ILE A 255 -25.61 13.86 -10.53
CA ILE A 255 -24.44 14.72 -10.49
C ILE A 255 -23.36 14.09 -11.37
N GLU A 256 -23.04 14.75 -12.49
CA GLU A 256 -21.96 14.30 -13.34
C GLU A 256 -20.62 14.41 -12.62
N THR A 257 -19.83 13.35 -12.70
CA THR A 257 -18.55 13.25 -12.01
C THR A 257 -17.42 12.90 -12.97
N SER A 258 -16.22 13.21 -12.56
CA SER A 258 -14.98 12.76 -13.21
C SER A 258 -13.99 12.32 -12.12
N SER A 259 -13.48 11.12 -12.25
CA SER A 259 -12.47 10.55 -11.37
C SER A 259 -11.34 9.90 -12.16
N ARG A 260 -10.31 9.46 -11.47
CA ARG A 260 -9.24 8.62 -12.06
C ARG A 260 -9.52 7.13 -11.90
N LEU A 261 -10.79 6.75 -11.91
CA LEU A 261 -11.21 5.36 -11.75
C LEU A 261 -10.57 4.44 -12.81
N ALA A 262 -10.42 4.92 -14.05
CA ALA A 262 -9.76 4.14 -15.10
C ALA A 262 -8.30 3.78 -14.76
N ASP A 263 -7.55 4.71 -14.16
CA ASP A 263 -6.16 4.45 -13.73
C ASP A 263 -6.12 3.45 -12.59
N ILE A 264 -7.06 3.56 -11.64
CA ILE A 264 -7.23 2.64 -10.52
C ILE A 264 -7.58 1.23 -11.03
N ASP A 265 -8.53 1.13 -11.95
CA ASP A 265 -8.96 -0.16 -12.53
C ASP A 265 -7.84 -0.81 -13.34
N ASN A 266 -7.01 -0.03 -14.04
CA ASN A 266 -5.83 -0.55 -14.73
C ASN A 266 -4.84 -1.19 -13.74
N VAL A 267 -4.57 -0.55 -12.60
CA VAL A 267 -3.68 -1.12 -11.58
C VAL A 267 -4.28 -2.38 -10.95
N LYS A 268 -5.59 -2.40 -10.70
CA LYS A 268 -6.31 -3.59 -10.21
C LYS A 268 -6.25 -4.72 -11.24
N ALA A 269 -6.44 -4.42 -12.53
CA ALA A 269 -6.33 -5.40 -13.61
C ALA A 269 -4.92 -6.00 -13.71
N ILE A 270 -3.87 -5.16 -13.63
CA ILE A 270 -2.48 -5.61 -13.59
C ILE A 270 -2.25 -6.56 -12.41
N ASN A 271 -2.71 -6.20 -11.20
CA ASN A 271 -2.60 -7.07 -10.02
C ASN A 271 -3.31 -8.41 -10.24
N HIS A 272 -4.51 -8.41 -10.84
CA HIS A 272 -5.27 -9.62 -11.13
C HIS A 272 -4.53 -10.52 -12.12
N VAL A 273 -4.04 -9.97 -13.24
CA VAL A 273 -3.29 -10.71 -14.27
C VAL A 273 -2.00 -11.27 -13.70
N LEU A 274 -1.21 -10.47 -12.98
CA LEU A 274 0.00 -10.94 -12.31
C LEU A 274 -0.32 -12.05 -11.28
N GLY A 275 -1.45 -11.91 -10.56
CA GLY A 275 -1.93 -12.93 -9.63
C GLY A 275 -2.25 -14.25 -10.29
N LEU A 276 -2.90 -14.21 -11.46
CA LEU A 276 -3.25 -15.40 -12.24
C LEU A 276 -1.98 -16.08 -12.80
N ILE A 277 -1.07 -15.31 -13.42
CA ILE A 277 0.20 -15.82 -13.93
C ILE A 277 1.00 -16.48 -12.81
N PHE A 278 1.16 -15.79 -11.69
CA PHE A 278 1.84 -16.34 -10.51
C PHE A 278 1.17 -17.62 -10.01
N GLY A 279 -0.16 -17.64 -9.94
CA GLY A 279 -0.93 -18.80 -9.49
C GLY A 279 -0.70 -20.05 -10.37
N VAL A 280 -0.69 -19.88 -11.69
CA VAL A 280 -0.41 -20.97 -12.64
C VAL A 280 1.02 -21.49 -12.49
N ILE A 281 2.02 -20.59 -12.41
CA ILE A 281 3.42 -20.97 -12.23
C ILE A 281 3.62 -21.66 -10.87
N ALA A 282 3.04 -21.13 -9.81
CA ALA A 282 3.14 -21.69 -8.47
C ALA A 282 2.51 -23.09 -8.39
N MET A 283 1.36 -23.29 -9.03
CA MET A 283 0.70 -24.59 -9.08
C MET A 283 1.53 -25.63 -9.85
N ALA A 284 2.04 -25.26 -11.04
CA ALA A 284 2.91 -26.15 -11.81
C ALA A 284 4.20 -26.51 -11.05
N ALA A 285 4.83 -25.52 -10.40
CA ALA A 285 6.02 -25.71 -9.60
C ALA A 285 5.73 -26.60 -8.37
N LEU A 286 4.58 -26.42 -7.70
CA LEU A 286 4.16 -27.24 -6.56
C LEU A 286 3.97 -28.70 -6.97
N ILE A 287 3.28 -28.96 -8.08
CA ILE A 287 3.09 -30.31 -8.62
C ILE A 287 4.45 -30.95 -8.92
N GLY A 288 5.33 -30.22 -9.62
CA GLY A 288 6.68 -30.69 -9.92
C GLY A 288 7.52 -30.96 -8.66
N CYS A 289 7.42 -30.10 -7.67
CA CYS A 289 8.08 -30.27 -6.36
C CYS A 289 7.61 -31.53 -5.64
N VAL A 290 6.30 -31.73 -5.53
CA VAL A 290 5.71 -32.93 -4.89
C VAL A 290 6.16 -34.20 -5.63
N ALA A 291 6.07 -34.22 -6.96
CA ALA A 291 6.50 -35.38 -7.77
C ALA A 291 8.00 -35.66 -7.60
N SER A 292 8.84 -34.63 -7.64
CA SER A 292 10.30 -34.77 -7.42
C SER A 292 10.62 -35.26 -6.02
N MET A 293 9.97 -34.70 -4.98
CA MET A 293 10.15 -35.16 -3.60
C MET A 293 9.72 -36.60 -3.42
N VAL A 294 8.55 -37.00 -3.92
CA VAL A 294 8.07 -38.38 -3.84
C VAL A 294 9.09 -39.33 -4.47
N GLY A 295 9.54 -39.02 -5.70
CA GLY A 295 10.56 -39.82 -6.37
C GLY A 295 11.86 -39.93 -5.60
N ALA A 296 12.39 -38.82 -5.13
CA ALA A 296 13.64 -38.78 -4.36
C ALA A 296 13.54 -39.53 -3.03
N PHE A 297 12.43 -39.37 -2.29
CA PHE A 297 12.21 -40.08 -1.03
C PHE A 297 12.03 -41.60 -1.24
N LEU A 298 11.27 -42.01 -2.24
CA LEU A 298 11.11 -43.43 -2.55
C LEU A 298 12.46 -44.09 -2.92
N ALA A 299 13.24 -43.45 -3.77
CA ALA A 299 14.58 -43.92 -4.15
C ALA A 299 15.51 -44.00 -2.92
N ASN A 300 15.45 -42.99 -2.02
CA ASN A 300 16.23 -42.99 -0.80
C ASN A 300 15.83 -44.13 0.17
N ILE A 301 14.52 -44.39 0.33
CA ILE A 301 14.00 -45.49 1.16
C ILE A 301 14.42 -46.84 0.57
N ASP A 302 14.29 -47.05 -0.74
CA ASP A 302 14.69 -48.30 -1.38
C ASP A 302 16.20 -48.56 -1.21
N ARG A 303 17.04 -47.53 -1.30
CA ARG A 303 18.48 -47.63 -1.05
C ARG A 303 18.82 -47.94 0.41
N LYS A 304 18.04 -47.39 1.37
CA LYS A 304 18.24 -47.60 2.83
C LYS A 304 17.46 -48.77 3.39
N ARG A 305 16.87 -49.61 2.53
CA ARG A 305 16.04 -50.76 2.93
C ARG A 305 16.73 -51.69 3.96
N LYS A 306 18.02 -51.98 3.74
CA LYS A 306 18.83 -52.78 4.70
C LYS A 306 19.02 -52.11 6.05
N SER A 307 19.38 -50.81 6.06
CA SER A 307 19.57 -50.07 7.32
C SER A 307 18.27 -49.92 8.12
N LEU A 308 17.12 -49.72 7.46
CA LEU A 308 15.81 -49.70 8.07
C LEU A 308 15.39 -51.07 8.63
N ALA A 309 15.77 -52.18 7.96
CA ALA A 309 15.54 -53.51 8.46
C ALA A 309 16.36 -53.80 9.75
N VAL A 310 17.63 -53.38 9.80
CA VAL A 310 18.48 -53.49 11.03
C VAL A 310 17.89 -52.72 12.22
N LEU A 311 17.39 -51.48 11.99
CA LEU A 311 16.72 -50.71 13.03
C LEU A 311 15.52 -51.48 13.64
N ARG A 312 14.76 -52.18 12.78
CA ARG A 312 13.65 -53.03 13.24
C ARG A 312 14.10 -54.24 14.03
N LEU A 313 15.22 -54.87 13.68
CA LEU A 313 15.82 -55.99 14.45
C LEU A 313 16.33 -55.52 15.81
N LEU A 314 16.79 -54.26 15.94
CA LEU A 314 17.18 -53.64 17.20
C LEU A 314 15.99 -53.28 18.10
N GLY A 315 14.75 -53.63 17.71
CA GLY A 315 13.54 -53.44 18.53
C GLY A 315 12.79 -52.14 18.35
N PHE A 316 13.13 -51.29 17.33
CA PHE A 316 12.36 -50.08 17.05
C PHE A 316 10.97 -50.40 16.50
N LYS A 317 9.95 -49.81 17.10
CA LYS A 317 8.55 -49.98 16.67
C LYS A 317 8.35 -49.40 15.26
N ARG A 318 7.37 -49.93 14.50
CA ARG A 318 7.01 -49.43 13.13
C ARG A 318 6.78 -47.93 13.10
N ARG A 319 6.15 -47.38 14.15
CA ARG A 319 5.91 -45.93 14.27
C ARG A 319 7.21 -45.11 14.41
N ALA A 320 8.22 -45.64 15.06
CA ALA A 320 9.52 -44.97 15.22
C ALA A 320 10.29 -44.89 13.92
N VAL A 321 10.23 -45.95 13.07
CA VAL A 321 10.83 -45.94 11.73
C VAL A 321 10.12 -44.93 10.80
N GLY A 322 8.78 -44.91 10.84
CA GLY A 322 8.01 -43.91 10.10
C GLY A 322 8.32 -42.48 10.57
N GLY A 323 8.40 -42.25 11.88
CA GLY A 323 8.76 -40.96 12.47
C GLY A 323 10.18 -40.50 12.08
N PHE A 324 11.13 -41.42 11.97
CA PHE A 324 12.48 -41.14 11.47
C PHE A 324 12.47 -40.59 10.04
N VAL A 325 11.71 -41.24 9.14
CA VAL A 325 11.58 -40.79 7.74
C VAL A 325 10.91 -39.40 7.63
N VAL A 326 9.86 -39.19 8.43
CA VAL A 326 9.19 -37.87 8.47
C VAL A 326 10.13 -36.78 8.97
N LEU A 327 10.92 -37.08 10.02
CA LEU A 327 11.88 -36.13 10.59
C LEU A 327 12.99 -35.77 9.59
N GLN A 328 13.50 -36.76 8.83
CA GLN A 328 14.46 -36.51 7.75
C GLN A 328 13.87 -35.61 6.68
N ALA A 329 12.62 -35.80 6.25
CA ALA A 329 11.94 -35.00 5.29
C ALA A 329 11.80 -33.54 5.76
N LEU A 330 11.42 -33.33 7.02
CA LEU A 330 11.29 -32.01 7.61
C LEU A 330 12.66 -31.29 7.72
N LEU A 331 13.72 -31.99 8.10
CA LEU A 331 15.08 -31.41 8.15
C LEU A 331 15.58 -31.02 6.74
N LEU A 332 15.35 -31.86 5.74
CA LEU A 332 15.69 -31.55 4.35
C LEU A 332 14.88 -30.40 3.78
N SER A 333 13.58 -30.34 4.11
CA SER A 333 12.72 -29.21 3.69
C SER A 333 13.11 -27.90 4.34
N LEU A 334 13.53 -27.94 5.63
CA LEU A 334 14.09 -26.78 6.30
C LEU A 334 15.38 -26.29 5.64
N ALA A 335 16.29 -27.21 5.33
CA ALA A 335 17.54 -26.87 4.63
C ALA A 335 17.26 -26.30 3.23
N GLY A 336 16.32 -26.88 2.49
CA GLY A 336 15.86 -26.37 1.19
C GLY A 336 15.22 -24.97 1.31
N TYR A 337 14.39 -24.75 2.32
CA TYR A 337 13.76 -23.45 2.57
C TYR A 337 14.79 -22.36 2.92
N VAL A 338 15.73 -22.67 3.82
CA VAL A 338 16.80 -21.73 4.21
C VAL A 338 17.70 -21.41 3.02
N GLY A 339 18.06 -22.43 2.22
CA GLY A 339 18.77 -22.22 0.95
C GLY A 339 17.97 -21.36 -0.03
N GLY A 340 16.67 -21.61 -0.16
CA GLY A 340 15.74 -20.83 -0.98
C GLY A 340 15.65 -19.36 -0.55
N LEU A 341 15.60 -19.10 0.75
CA LEU A 341 15.67 -17.73 1.32
C LEU A 341 17.00 -17.06 1.01
N GLY A 342 18.12 -17.78 1.09
CA GLY A 342 19.43 -17.26 0.71
C GLY A 342 19.49 -16.82 -0.74
N PHE A 343 19.00 -17.65 -1.66
CA PHE A 343 18.91 -17.30 -3.09
C PHE A 343 17.93 -16.15 -3.32
N TYR A 344 16.79 -16.12 -2.60
CA TYR A 344 15.86 -15.01 -2.66
C TYR A 344 16.55 -13.70 -2.23
N ALA A 345 17.30 -13.69 -1.13
CA ALA A 345 18.00 -12.50 -0.65
C ALA A 345 19.02 -11.97 -1.67
N VAL A 346 19.80 -12.87 -2.29
CA VAL A 346 20.75 -12.48 -3.35
C VAL A 346 19.99 -11.97 -4.58
N GLY A 347 18.94 -12.65 -5.00
CA GLY A 347 18.11 -12.27 -6.15
C GLY A 347 17.40 -10.94 -5.94
N SER A 348 16.82 -10.69 -4.77
CA SER A 348 16.16 -9.42 -4.47
C SER A 348 17.14 -8.25 -4.51
N HIS A 349 18.32 -8.39 -3.92
CA HIS A 349 19.37 -7.36 -4.02
C HIS A 349 19.82 -7.10 -5.46
N LEU A 350 19.91 -8.13 -6.28
CA LEU A 350 20.27 -7.98 -7.69
C LEU A 350 19.16 -7.24 -8.47
N PHE A 351 17.91 -7.57 -8.24
CA PHE A 351 16.76 -6.87 -8.84
C PHE A 351 16.71 -5.41 -8.41
N ASP A 352 16.88 -5.11 -7.13
CA ASP A 352 16.90 -3.74 -6.60
C ASP A 352 18.05 -2.93 -7.21
N TYR A 353 19.23 -3.53 -7.40
CA TYR A 353 20.37 -2.88 -8.04
C TYR A 353 20.13 -2.60 -9.53
N LEU A 354 19.60 -3.56 -10.28
CA LEU A 354 19.40 -3.44 -11.73
C LEU A 354 18.22 -2.55 -12.10
N LEU A 355 17.12 -2.63 -11.37
CA LEU A 355 15.87 -1.94 -11.68
C LEU A 355 15.74 -0.62 -10.91
N GLY A 356 16.25 -0.54 -9.70
CA GLY A 356 16.24 0.69 -8.90
C GLY A 356 17.05 1.83 -9.52
N SER A 357 18.09 1.53 -10.30
CA SER A 357 18.89 2.53 -11.02
C SER A 357 18.14 3.16 -12.22
N SER A 358 17.07 2.55 -12.70
CA SER A 358 16.34 2.99 -13.89
C SER A 358 15.16 3.90 -13.60
N GLN A 359 14.76 4.04 -12.35
CA GLN A 359 13.61 4.87 -11.94
C GLN A 359 14.04 6.12 -11.19
N ALA A 360 13.43 7.28 -11.53
CA ALA A 360 13.71 8.56 -10.89
C ALA A 360 13.40 8.61 -9.38
N THR A 361 12.65 7.63 -8.86
CA THR A 361 12.28 7.49 -7.43
C THR A 361 13.15 6.48 -6.66
N GLY A 362 14.08 5.78 -7.32
CA GLY A 362 15.16 5.00 -6.67
C GLY A 362 14.74 3.78 -5.84
N THR A 363 13.48 3.38 -5.80
CA THR A 363 13.02 2.29 -4.95
C THR A 363 12.17 1.29 -5.71
N PHE A 364 12.81 0.42 -6.47
CA PHE A 364 12.17 -0.84 -6.86
C PHE A 364 12.43 -1.84 -5.75
N VAL A 365 11.41 -2.31 -5.07
CA VAL A 365 11.58 -3.16 -3.89
C VAL A 365 10.95 -4.51 -4.15
N CYS A 366 11.80 -5.52 -4.38
CA CYS A 366 11.39 -6.92 -4.28
C CYS A 366 11.24 -7.27 -2.78
N HIS A 367 10.06 -7.07 -2.21
CA HIS A 367 9.85 -7.21 -0.76
C HIS A 367 8.89 -8.34 -0.41
N ILE A 368 9.32 -9.19 0.53
CA ILE A 368 8.46 -10.20 1.17
C ILE A 368 8.32 -9.83 2.64
N THR A 369 7.08 -9.71 3.12
CA THR A 369 6.80 -9.51 4.54
C THR A 369 7.12 -10.79 5.32
N VAL A 370 7.53 -10.66 6.59
CA VAL A 370 7.83 -11.81 7.48
C VAL A 370 6.68 -12.82 7.53
N TRP A 371 5.43 -12.36 7.50
CA TRP A 371 4.24 -13.22 7.46
C TRP A 371 4.15 -14.08 6.22
N HIS A 372 4.53 -13.56 5.07
CA HIS A 372 4.58 -14.33 3.81
C HIS A 372 5.70 -15.38 3.85
N GLY A 373 6.86 -15.03 4.44
CA GLY A 373 7.95 -15.98 4.69
C GLY A 373 7.51 -17.13 5.58
N LEU A 374 6.85 -16.84 6.70
CA LEU A 374 6.30 -17.86 7.62
C LEU A 374 5.24 -18.73 6.93
N GLY A 375 4.38 -18.14 6.11
CA GLY A 375 3.40 -18.87 5.32
C GLY A 375 4.05 -19.83 4.32
N ALA A 376 5.11 -19.40 3.64
CA ALA A 376 5.87 -20.23 2.71
C ALA A 376 6.59 -21.38 3.43
N LEU A 377 7.15 -21.14 4.64
CA LEU A 377 7.75 -22.18 5.48
C LEU A 377 6.72 -23.23 5.89
N LEU A 378 5.55 -22.78 6.35
CA LEU A 378 4.46 -23.66 6.75
C LEU A 378 3.97 -24.54 5.60
N LEU A 379 3.80 -23.94 4.41
CA LEU A 379 3.44 -24.65 3.18
C LEU A 379 4.51 -25.70 2.81
N THR A 380 5.80 -25.32 2.88
CA THR A 380 6.92 -26.24 2.60
C THR A 380 6.90 -27.42 3.56
N PHE A 381 6.68 -27.20 4.87
CA PHE A 381 6.58 -28.28 5.84
C PHE A 381 5.35 -29.15 5.63
N LEU A 382 4.21 -28.57 5.26
CA LEU A 382 3.00 -29.33 4.98
C LEU A 382 3.21 -30.27 3.78
N VAL A 383 3.81 -29.77 2.69
CA VAL A 383 4.14 -30.58 1.50
C VAL A 383 5.13 -31.67 1.86
N ALA A 384 6.20 -31.34 2.59
CA ALA A 384 7.20 -32.30 3.06
C ALA A 384 6.59 -33.39 3.94
N ALA A 385 5.70 -33.03 4.86
CA ALA A 385 5.01 -33.99 5.72
C ALA A 385 4.09 -34.92 4.92
N LEU A 386 3.33 -34.40 3.96
CA LEU A 386 2.49 -35.22 3.08
C LEU A 386 3.31 -36.25 2.29
N VAL A 387 4.40 -35.83 1.67
CA VAL A 387 5.30 -36.69 0.92
C VAL A 387 5.96 -37.71 1.83
N ALA A 388 6.39 -37.28 3.03
CA ALA A 388 7.02 -38.15 4.02
C ALA A 388 6.08 -39.22 4.55
N VAL A 389 4.78 -38.94 4.69
CA VAL A 389 3.78 -39.95 5.09
C VAL A 389 3.67 -41.04 4.01
N ILE A 390 3.67 -40.68 2.72
CA ILE A 390 3.68 -41.66 1.62
C ILE A 390 4.93 -42.52 1.70
N GLY A 391 6.10 -41.93 1.90
CA GLY A 391 7.38 -42.64 2.07
C GLY A 391 7.40 -43.50 3.31
N ALA A 392 6.90 -42.98 4.43
CA ALA A 392 6.82 -43.74 5.72
C ALA A 392 5.92 -44.98 5.60
N MET A 393 4.78 -44.88 4.91
CA MET A 393 3.92 -46.05 4.69
C MET A 393 4.65 -47.15 3.91
N ARG A 394 5.48 -46.79 2.93
CA ARG A 394 6.30 -47.74 2.18
C ARG A 394 7.42 -48.35 3.07
N ALA A 395 8.09 -47.50 3.87
CA ALA A 395 9.15 -47.93 4.77
C ALA A 395 8.64 -48.89 5.90
N ILE A 396 7.42 -48.66 6.40
CA ILE A 396 6.79 -49.52 7.43
C ILE A 396 6.47 -50.92 6.88
N ASN A 397 6.19 -51.07 5.59
CA ASN A 397 5.83 -52.34 4.96
C ASN A 397 7.05 -53.22 4.56
N ILE A 398 8.27 -52.71 4.76
CA ILE A 398 9.50 -53.50 4.49
C ILE A 398 9.57 -54.68 5.44
N GLN A 399 9.63 -55.90 4.91
CA GLN A 399 9.81 -57.11 5.72
C GLN A 399 11.31 -57.38 5.98
N PRO A 400 11.77 -57.44 7.26
CA PRO A 400 13.21 -57.63 7.55
C PRO A 400 13.79 -58.92 7.01
N ALA A 401 13.00 -59.99 6.96
CA ALA A 401 13.43 -61.30 6.48
C ALA A 401 13.75 -61.34 4.97
N GLU A 402 12.97 -60.65 4.14
CA GLU A 402 13.21 -60.54 2.70
C GLU A 402 14.43 -59.66 2.38
N SER A 403 14.57 -58.55 3.08
CA SER A 403 15.64 -57.57 2.84
C SER A 403 17.04 -58.08 3.18
N LEU A 404 17.15 -59.15 4.01
CA LEU A 404 18.41 -59.77 4.40
C LEU A 404 18.69 -61.06 3.58
N ARG A 405 17.70 -61.58 2.87
CA ARG A 405 17.83 -62.80 2.05
C ARG A 405 18.40 -62.53 0.63
N GLU A 406 18.43 -61.24 0.22
CA GLU A 406 19.04 -60.78 -1.05
C GLU A 406 20.58 -60.58 -0.91
N LEU A 407 21.21 -61.34 -0.02
CA LEU A 407 22.64 -61.56 0.08
C LEU A 407 22.94 -62.87 -0.64
#